data_0138552836fb5fc235f7b65a38f1f9ba
#
_entry.id   0138552836fb5fc235f7b65a38f1f9ba
#
_cell.length_a   1.000
_cell.length_b   1.000
_cell.length_c   1.000
_cell.angle_alpha   90.00
_cell.angle_beta   90.00
_cell.angle_gamma   90.00
#
_symmetry.space_group_name_H-M   'P 1'
#
loop_
_entity.id
_entity.type
_entity.pdbx_description
1 polymer ?
#
loop_
_entity_poly.entity_id
_entity_poly.type
_entity_poly.pdbx_seq_one_letter_code
_entity_poly.pdbx_strand_id
1 'polypeptide(L)'
;MQNIRNVAIIAHVDHGKTTLVDKMLAAGNLFRDNQDMGTQILDSNDLERERGITILSKNVSINYKDCKINIIDTPGHSDFGGEVERVLNMADGCLLLVDAFEGPMPQTRFVLQKALQLGLKPIVVINKVDKPNCRPDEVQEMVFDLMCNLDATEDQLDFPTVFGSAKEGWMSDDWQKPTDNITAVLDAIIDHIPAPEMIEGDPQMLITSLDYSSYVGRIAVGRVHRGILKDGMECALCKKDGSVSKQKIKELRTFEGMGQKHVDSVSSGDICAIIGLDGFEIGDTVTITDNPEALPRIAIDEPTMSMRFCINDSPFFGKDGKYVTSRHIWERLQRELDKNLALRVERTANEDAWNVFGRGVLHLSVLIEEMRREGYELQVGQPQVIIKEVDGVKCEPVEELSINVPEEYSSKMIDMVTRRKGEMTMMETQNDRIHLEFKIPSRGIIGLRTNVLTASAGEAIMAHRFLDYEPWKGEISRRTNGSLVAMEGGTAFAYAIDKLQDRGRFFIFPQEDVYGGQVVGEHTKEKDLVINVPKSKKLTNMRASGADDKVKIVPPIVFSLEEALEYIKADEYVEITPNHIRMRKIVLDELERKRIAKANGQDDD
;
A
#
# COMPACT_ATOMS: atom_id res chain seq x y z
N MET A 1 14.80 -32.79 16.93
CA MET A 1 13.74 -31.78 16.64
C MET A 1 14.43 -30.57 16.05
N GLN A 2 13.91 -30.04 14.97
CA GLN A 2 14.48 -28.85 14.34
C GLN A 2 14.19 -27.63 15.24
N ASN A 3 15.21 -26.88 15.62
CA ASN A 3 15.05 -25.65 16.39
C ASN A 3 14.60 -24.55 15.42
N ILE A 4 13.39 -23.99 15.61
CA ILE A 4 12.77 -23.03 14.68
C ILE A 4 12.53 -21.72 15.42
N ARG A 5 12.65 -20.59 14.69
CA ARG A 5 12.19 -19.26 15.11
C ARG A 5 11.41 -18.63 13.97
N ASN A 6 10.21 -18.14 14.25
CA ASN A 6 9.39 -17.42 13.29
C ASN A 6 9.35 -15.94 13.67
N VAL A 7 9.90 -15.09 12.83
CA VAL A 7 10.14 -13.68 13.13
C VAL A 7 9.56 -12.78 12.04
N ALA A 8 8.69 -11.86 12.42
CA ALA A 8 8.19 -10.82 11.52
C ALA A 8 9.11 -9.59 11.55
N ILE A 9 9.40 -8.97 10.42
CA ILE A 9 10.18 -7.73 10.37
C ILE A 9 9.25 -6.55 10.19
N ILE A 10 9.31 -5.62 11.14
CA ILE A 10 8.54 -4.37 11.17
C ILE A 10 9.51 -3.22 10.97
N ALA A 11 9.29 -2.41 9.95
CA ALA A 11 10.12 -1.24 9.66
C ALA A 11 9.32 -0.16 8.96
N HIS A 12 9.73 1.09 9.15
CA HIS A 12 9.28 2.18 8.29
C HIS A 12 9.99 2.12 6.93
N VAL A 13 9.39 2.76 5.93
CA VAL A 13 10.01 2.97 4.62
C VAL A 13 11.38 3.61 4.81
N ASP A 14 12.37 3.18 4.05
CA ASP A 14 13.76 3.65 4.10
C ASP A 14 14.53 3.39 5.40
N HIS A 15 13.98 2.74 6.43
CA HIS A 15 14.74 2.37 7.63
C HIS A 15 15.79 1.26 7.39
N GLY A 16 15.78 0.65 6.19
CA GLY A 16 16.80 -0.31 5.75
C GLY A 16 16.41 -1.77 5.94
N LYS A 17 15.11 -2.09 5.93
CA LYS A 17 14.56 -3.44 6.06
C LYS A 17 15.16 -4.40 5.03
N THR A 18 15.04 -4.10 3.75
CA THR A 18 15.56 -4.93 2.65
C THR A 18 17.05 -5.16 2.79
N THR A 19 17.82 -4.10 3.10
CA THR A 19 19.28 -4.19 3.29
C THR A 19 19.65 -5.11 4.45
N LEU A 20 18.91 -5.04 5.58
CA LEU A 20 19.16 -5.90 6.73
C LEU A 20 18.88 -7.37 6.37
N VAL A 21 17.75 -7.66 5.75
CA VAL A 21 17.39 -9.04 5.37
C VAL A 21 18.37 -9.61 4.34
N ASP A 22 18.80 -8.83 3.35
CA ASP A 22 19.83 -9.26 2.40
C ASP A 22 21.14 -9.66 3.11
N LYS A 23 21.55 -8.89 4.12
CA LYS A 23 22.71 -9.20 4.94
C LYS A 23 22.51 -10.44 5.83
N MET A 24 21.31 -10.63 6.39
CA MET A 24 20.96 -11.83 7.16
C MET A 24 20.99 -13.08 6.27
N LEU A 25 20.48 -12.99 5.05
CA LEU A 25 20.55 -14.07 4.06
C LEU A 25 21.99 -14.43 3.69
N ALA A 26 22.85 -13.43 3.52
CA ALA A 26 24.28 -13.63 3.26
C ALA A 26 24.98 -14.32 4.43
N ALA A 27 24.67 -13.95 5.68
CA ALA A 27 25.25 -14.56 6.88
C ALA A 27 24.84 -16.03 7.08
N GLY A 28 23.68 -16.43 6.55
CA GLY A 28 23.19 -17.82 6.59
C GLY A 28 23.85 -18.80 5.60
N ASN A 29 24.94 -18.41 4.92
CA ASN A 29 25.67 -19.24 3.94
C ASN A 29 24.81 -19.82 2.80
N LEU A 30 23.72 -19.17 2.43
CA LEU A 30 22.79 -19.64 1.40
C LEU A 30 23.27 -19.35 -0.04
N PHE A 31 24.28 -18.51 -0.19
CA PHE A 31 24.84 -18.13 -1.49
C PHE A 31 26.19 -18.80 -1.75
N ARG A 32 26.39 -19.33 -2.95
CA ARG A 32 27.70 -19.80 -3.41
C ARG A 32 28.60 -18.60 -3.67
N ASP A 33 29.91 -18.72 -3.37
CA ASP A 33 30.93 -17.66 -3.42
C ASP A 33 31.03 -16.86 -4.74
N ASN A 34 30.27 -17.21 -5.79
CA ASN A 34 30.31 -16.58 -7.12
C ASN A 34 28.94 -16.11 -7.65
N GLN A 35 27.92 -15.99 -6.81
CA GLN A 35 26.66 -15.40 -7.26
C GLN A 35 26.69 -13.88 -7.01
N ASP A 36 26.65 -13.11 -8.12
CA ASP A 36 26.48 -11.66 -8.09
C ASP A 36 25.16 -11.35 -7.36
N MET A 37 25.25 -10.88 -6.13
CA MET A 37 24.09 -10.46 -5.35
C MET A 37 23.63 -9.11 -5.87
N GLY A 38 22.59 -9.11 -6.72
CA GLY A 38 21.87 -7.88 -7.02
C GLY A 38 21.43 -7.21 -5.72
N THR A 39 21.52 -5.90 -5.65
CA THR A 39 20.99 -5.11 -4.52
C THR A 39 19.46 -5.20 -4.49
N GLN A 40 18.86 -5.36 -3.31
CA GLN A 40 17.40 -5.43 -3.08
C GLN A 40 16.76 -6.74 -3.57
N ILE A 41 17.26 -7.86 -3.06
CA ILE A 41 16.80 -9.21 -3.44
C ILE A 41 15.33 -9.46 -3.04
N LEU A 42 14.86 -8.89 -1.91
CA LEU A 42 13.49 -9.04 -1.44
C LEU A 42 12.48 -8.24 -2.28
N ASP A 43 12.83 -7.06 -2.75
CA ASP A 43 11.91 -6.22 -3.52
C ASP A 43 11.90 -6.67 -4.99
N SER A 44 11.29 -7.82 -5.26
CA SER A 44 11.23 -8.41 -6.60
C SER A 44 10.23 -7.72 -7.54
N ASN A 45 9.30 -6.92 -7.00
CA ASN A 45 8.32 -6.15 -7.75
C ASN A 45 8.89 -4.76 -8.08
N ASP A 46 8.83 -4.36 -9.33
CA ASP A 46 9.30 -3.03 -9.77
C ASP A 46 8.57 -1.88 -9.05
N LEU A 47 7.29 -2.07 -8.70
CA LEU A 47 6.51 -1.09 -7.94
C LEU A 47 7.00 -0.95 -6.50
N GLU A 48 7.40 -2.04 -5.84
CA GLU A 48 7.98 -2.00 -4.50
C GLU A 48 9.29 -1.20 -4.51
N ARG A 49 10.16 -1.45 -5.51
CA ARG A 49 11.43 -0.74 -5.67
C ARG A 49 11.24 0.75 -5.95
N GLU A 50 10.34 1.10 -6.86
CA GLU A 50 10.08 2.49 -7.24
C GLU A 50 9.48 3.31 -6.10
N ARG A 51 8.63 2.68 -5.27
CA ARG A 51 7.94 3.33 -4.16
C ARG A 51 8.66 3.22 -2.83
N GLY A 52 9.66 2.34 -2.75
CA GLY A 52 10.39 2.03 -1.52
C GLY A 52 9.52 1.37 -0.44
N ILE A 53 8.39 0.75 -0.79
CA ILE A 53 7.46 0.12 0.15
C ILE A 53 7.30 -1.37 -0.15
N THR A 54 7.16 -2.18 0.89
CA THR A 54 6.73 -3.57 0.74
C THR A 54 5.21 -3.60 0.54
N ILE A 55 4.77 -4.22 -0.55
CA ILE A 55 3.35 -4.37 -0.90
C ILE A 55 2.87 -5.77 -0.53
N LEU A 56 3.64 -6.80 -0.90
CA LEU A 56 3.34 -8.20 -0.65
C LEU A 56 4.31 -8.78 0.38
N SER A 57 3.77 -9.50 1.35
CA SER A 57 4.56 -10.24 2.32
C SER A 57 5.33 -11.38 1.66
N LYS A 58 6.56 -11.59 2.08
CA LYS A 58 7.43 -12.67 1.61
C LYS A 58 7.95 -13.49 2.78
N ASN A 59 8.06 -14.78 2.57
CA ASN A 59 8.65 -15.70 3.53
C ASN A 59 10.04 -16.11 3.08
N VAL A 60 11.01 -15.95 3.96
CA VAL A 60 12.41 -16.30 3.73
C VAL A 60 12.88 -17.16 4.90
N SER A 61 13.78 -18.10 4.68
CA SER A 61 14.29 -18.93 5.76
C SER A 61 15.82 -18.99 5.73
N ILE A 62 16.42 -18.86 6.90
CA ILE A 62 17.88 -18.89 7.10
C ILE A 62 18.21 -20.01 8.08
N ASN A 63 19.27 -20.79 7.78
CA ASN A 63 19.85 -21.72 8.74
C ASN A 63 21.06 -21.06 9.39
N TYR A 64 20.98 -20.81 10.69
CA TYR A 64 22.07 -20.21 11.45
C TYR A 64 22.32 -21.01 12.72
N LYS A 65 23.55 -21.45 12.93
CA LYS A 65 23.88 -22.47 13.94
C LYS A 65 22.97 -23.70 13.72
N ASP A 66 22.38 -24.25 14.75
CA ASP A 66 21.45 -25.38 14.66
C ASP A 66 19.98 -24.93 14.65
N CYS A 67 19.71 -23.70 14.23
CA CYS A 67 18.38 -23.09 14.23
C CYS A 67 17.95 -22.69 12.82
N LYS A 68 16.71 -23.02 12.47
CA LYS A 68 16.02 -22.51 11.29
C LYS A 68 15.27 -21.23 11.68
N ILE A 69 15.63 -20.11 11.08
CA ILE A 69 14.97 -18.83 11.30
C ILE A 69 14.12 -18.52 10.07
N ASN A 70 12.80 -18.56 10.24
CA ASN A 70 11.84 -18.08 9.25
C ASN A 70 11.64 -16.59 9.43
N ILE A 71 11.93 -15.82 8.41
CA ILE A 71 11.76 -14.37 8.38
C ILE A 71 10.54 -14.07 7.52
N ILE A 72 9.61 -13.35 8.11
CA ILE A 72 8.36 -12.96 7.48
C ILE A 72 8.41 -11.46 7.21
N ASP A 73 8.50 -11.09 5.94
CA ASP A 73 8.51 -9.67 5.54
C ASP A 73 7.10 -9.09 5.61
N THR A 74 6.92 -7.99 6.36
CA THR A 74 5.62 -7.37 6.57
C THR A 74 5.49 -6.04 5.82
N PRO A 75 4.33 -5.77 5.18
CA PRO A 75 4.05 -4.44 4.66
C PRO A 75 4.02 -3.40 5.79
N GLY A 76 4.58 -2.21 5.52
CA GLY A 76 4.62 -1.12 6.52
C GLY A 76 3.42 -0.18 6.47
N HIS A 77 2.64 -0.18 5.40
CA HIS A 77 1.56 0.80 5.18
C HIS A 77 0.20 0.27 5.66
N SER A 78 -0.59 1.15 6.31
CA SER A 78 -1.92 0.82 6.87
C SER A 78 -2.92 0.29 5.83
N ASP A 79 -2.82 0.71 4.56
CA ASP A 79 -3.68 0.23 3.48
C ASP A 79 -3.52 -1.28 3.22
N PHE A 80 -2.40 -1.88 3.63
CA PHE A 80 -2.11 -3.31 3.55
C PHE A 80 -2.31 -4.04 4.90
N GLY A 81 -2.99 -3.42 5.87
CA GLY A 81 -3.20 -3.95 7.21
C GLY A 81 -3.79 -5.36 7.27
N GLY A 82 -4.63 -5.78 6.29
CA GLY A 82 -5.13 -7.15 6.19
C GLY A 82 -4.05 -8.18 5.90
N GLU A 83 -3.00 -7.81 5.19
CA GLU A 83 -1.83 -8.68 5.01
C GLU A 83 -1.00 -8.74 6.30
N VAL A 84 -0.79 -7.59 6.93
CA VAL A 84 -0.06 -7.51 8.20
C VAL A 84 -0.66 -8.43 9.25
N GLU A 85 -1.96 -8.36 9.49
CA GLU A 85 -2.64 -9.17 10.51
C GLU A 85 -2.49 -10.67 10.25
N ARG A 86 -2.60 -11.10 8.98
CA ARG A 86 -2.43 -12.51 8.59
C ARG A 86 -1.01 -13.01 8.79
N VAL A 87 -0.06 -12.21 8.38
CA VAL A 87 1.36 -12.56 8.39
C VAL A 87 1.92 -12.61 9.80
N LEU A 88 1.53 -11.66 10.66
CA LEU A 88 1.93 -11.64 12.07
C LEU A 88 1.45 -12.88 12.84
N ASN A 89 0.32 -13.49 12.46
CA ASN A 89 -0.15 -14.73 13.07
C ASN A 89 0.76 -15.96 12.81
N MET A 90 1.69 -15.87 11.87
CA MET A 90 2.69 -16.91 11.64
C MET A 90 3.95 -16.74 12.49
N ALA A 91 4.14 -15.58 13.12
CA ALA A 91 5.35 -15.23 13.87
C ALA A 91 5.22 -15.57 15.38
N ASP A 92 6.35 -15.75 16.03
CA ASP A 92 6.48 -15.90 17.49
C ASP A 92 7.13 -14.66 18.12
N GLY A 93 7.76 -13.81 17.30
CA GLY A 93 8.34 -12.54 17.69
C GLY A 93 8.48 -11.59 16.52
N CYS A 94 8.94 -10.37 16.79
CA CYS A 94 9.15 -9.37 15.76
C CYS A 94 10.47 -8.61 15.93
N LEU A 95 11.10 -8.26 14.80
CA LEU A 95 12.21 -7.32 14.72
C LEU A 95 11.64 -5.94 14.39
N LEU A 96 11.74 -5.01 15.31
CA LEU A 96 11.41 -3.61 15.08
C LEU A 96 12.66 -2.85 14.62
N LEU A 97 12.72 -2.52 13.33
CA LEU A 97 13.84 -1.80 12.74
C LEU A 97 13.58 -0.30 12.72
N VAL A 98 14.45 0.47 13.37
CA VAL A 98 14.32 1.92 13.52
C VAL A 98 15.61 2.61 13.04
N ASP A 99 15.47 3.74 12.35
CA ASP A 99 16.60 4.59 11.96
C ASP A 99 17.12 5.37 13.18
N ALA A 100 18.44 5.34 13.43
CA ALA A 100 19.09 5.98 14.56
C ALA A 100 18.99 7.52 14.58
N PHE A 101 18.60 8.13 13.47
CA PHE A 101 18.38 9.58 13.36
C PHE A 101 16.90 9.94 13.44
N GLU A 102 16.05 9.25 12.68
CA GLU A 102 14.62 9.57 12.55
C GLU A 102 13.80 9.09 13.76
N GLY A 103 14.18 7.96 14.35
CA GLY A 103 13.42 7.33 15.43
C GLY A 103 12.18 6.56 14.94
N PRO A 104 11.30 6.15 15.86
CA PRO A 104 10.08 5.41 15.50
C PRO A 104 9.08 6.30 14.77
N MET A 105 8.66 5.87 13.58
CA MET A 105 7.77 6.62 12.70
C MET A 105 6.30 6.21 12.88
N PRO A 106 5.32 7.10 12.60
CA PRO A 106 3.90 6.84 12.82
C PRO A 106 3.35 5.59 12.12
N GLN A 107 3.84 5.27 10.91
CA GLN A 107 3.39 4.07 10.17
C GLN A 107 3.77 2.77 10.89
N THR A 108 4.92 2.74 11.53
CA THR A 108 5.42 1.59 12.30
C THR A 108 4.52 1.30 13.51
N ARG A 109 3.89 2.33 14.08
CA ARG A 109 3.00 2.24 15.26
C ARG A 109 1.87 1.24 15.04
N PHE A 110 1.20 1.26 13.88
CA PHE A 110 0.10 0.34 13.57
C PHE A 110 0.55 -1.12 13.58
N VAL A 111 1.62 -1.44 12.84
CA VAL A 111 2.12 -2.82 12.73
C VAL A 111 2.64 -3.32 14.06
N LEU A 112 3.37 -2.46 14.81
CA LEU A 112 3.87 -2.77 16.15
C LEU A 112 2.71 -3.02 17.12
N GLN A 113 1.67 -2.19 17.13
CA GLN A 113 0.50 -2.39 17.98
C GLN A 113 -0.16 -3.75 17.74
N LYS A 114 -0.34 -4.15 16.47
CA LYS A 114 -0.88 -5.48 16.13
C LYS A 114 0.03 -6.61 16.58
N ALA A 115 1.34 -6.46 16.44
CA ALA A 115 2.32 -7.43 16.91
C ALA A 115 2.25 -7.61 18.45
N LEU A 116 2.19 -6.50 19.20
CA LEU A 116 2.08 -6.52 20.66
C LEU A 116 0.75 -7.14 21.13
N GLN A 117 -0.37 -6.82 20.47
CA GLN A 117 -1.70 -7.42 20.76
C GLN A 117 -1.72 -8.93 20.51
N LEU A 118 -0.96 -9.44 19.56
CA LEU A 118 -0.79 -10.88 19.32
C LEU A 118 0.20 -11.55 20.28
N GLY A 119 0.77 -10.80 21.22
CA GLY A 119 1.72 -11.32 22.20
C GLY A 119 3.11 -11.60 21.65
N LEU A 120 3.46 -11.07 20.47
CA LEU A 120 4.78 -11.27 19.88
C LEU A 120 5.87 -10.61 20.75
N LYS A 121 7.01 -11.29 20.90
CA LYS A 121 8.18 -10.73 21.60
C LYS A 121 8.98 -9.84 20.66
N PRO A 122 9.20 -8.55 21.02
CA PRO A 122 9.94 -7.63 20.19
C PRO A 122 11.45 -7.71 20.44
N ILE A 123 12.23 -7.53 19.37
CA ILE A 123 13.64 -7.18 19.38
C ILE A 123 13.77 -5.86 18.64
N VAL A 124 14.46 -4.90 19.22
CA VAL A 124 14.67 -3.59 18.59
C VAL A 124 16.02 -3.57 17.88
N VAL A 125 16.02 -3.15 16.62
CA VAL A 125 17.26 -2.96 15.83
C VAL A 125 17.36 -1.50 15.44
N ILE A 126 18.31 -0.79 16.03
CA ILE A 126 18.59 0.61 15.74
C ILE A 126 19.67 0.67 14.65
N ASN A 127 19.21 0.96 13.43
CA ASN A 127 20.01 0.93 12.21
C ASN A 127 20.51 2.32 11.82
N LYS A 128 21.52 2.36 10.95
CA LYS A 128 22.13 3.57 10.38
C LYS A 128 22.88 4.42 11.40
N VAL A 129 23.49 3.81 12.37
CA VAL A 129 24.39 4.50 13.33
C VAL A 129 25.66 5.05 12.68
N ASP A 130 25.92 4.71 11.41
CA ASP A 130 26.96 5.30 10.56
C ASP A 130 26.66 6.74 10.11
N LYS A 131 25.41 7.20 10.25
CA LYS A 131 25.04 8.56 9.89
C LYS A 131 25.61 9.60 10.87
N PRO A 132 26.14 10.74 10.36
CA PRO A 132 26.45 11.86 11.23
C PRO A 132 25.14 12.35 11.90
N ASN A 133 25.23 12.72 13.17
CA ASN A 133 24.09 13.14 13.99
C ASN A 133 23.09 12.01 14.37
N CYS A 134 23.49 10.75 14.31
CA CYS A 134 22.71 9.69 14.90
C CYS A 134 22.61 9.86 16.44
N ARG A 135 21.47 9.43 17.01
CA ARG A 135 21.17 9.52 18.45
C ARG A 135 20.58 8.18 18.96
N PRO A 136 21.38 7.10 18.93
CA PRO A 136 20.85 5.76 19.20
C PRO A 136 20.22 5.61 20.58
N ASP A 137 20.81 6.22 21.62
CA ASP A 137 20.30 6.14 23.00
C ASP A 137 18.93 6.83 23.14
N GLU A 138 18.76 8.03 22.57
CA GLU A 138 17.47 8.74 22.55
C GLU A 138 16.41 7.95 21.76
N VAL A 139 16.80 7.36 20.64
CA VAL A 139 15.88 6.54 19.82
C VAL A 139 15.44 5.30 20.58
N GLN A 140 16.29 4.69 21.39
CA GLN A 140 15.91 3.57 22.25
C GLN A 140 14.87 3.99 23.29
N GLU A 141 15.05 5.16 23.92
CA GLU A 141 14.06 5.73 24.85
C GLU A 141 12.72 6.02 24.14
N MET A 142 12.76 6.62 22.94
CA MET A 142 11.55 6.87 22.13
C MET A 142 10.79 5.59 21.77
N VAL A 143 11.51 4.50 21.50
CA VAL A 143 10.88 3.18 21.23
C VAL A 143 10.26 2.62 22.49
N PHE A 144 10.92 2.75 23.65
CA PHE A 144 10.37 2.32 24.92
C PHE A 144 9.07 3.08 25.26
N ASP A 145 9.07 4.41 25.11
CA ASP A 145 7.89 5.25 25.31
C ASP A 145 6.77 4.87 24.34
N LEU A 146 7.10 4.60 23.08
CA LEU A 146 6.13 4.14 22.10
C LEU A 146 5.48 2.80 22.52
N MET A 147 6.26 1.84 23.01
CA MET A 147 5.73 0.55 23.47
C MET A 147 4.85 0.71 24.71
N CYS A 148 5.23 1.58 25.65
CA CYS A 148 4.38 1.93 26.79
C CYS A 148 3.03 2.54 26.34
N ASN A 149 3.06 3.45 25.37
CA ASN A 149 1.85 4.07 24.81
C ASN A 149 0.97 3.08 24.00
N LEU A 150 1.50 1.93 23.63
CA LEU A 150 0.78 0.85 22.94
C LEU A 150 0.34 -0.28 23.88
N ASP A 151 0.37 -0.04 25.19
CA ASP A 151 -0.03 -1.00 26.23
C ASP A 151 0.77 -2.31 26.17
N ALA A 152 2.08 -2.24 25.86
CA ALA A 152 2.97 -3.40 25.88
C ALA A 152 3.04 -4.01 27.29
N THR A 153 3.10 -5.34 27.37
CA THR A 153 3.27 -6.06 28.64
C THR A 153 4.68 -5.90 29.19
N GLU A 154 4.87 -6.17 30.49
CA GLU A 154 6.22 -6.13 31.12
C GLU A 154 7.23 -7.01 30.37
N ASP A 155 6.82 -8.21 29.94
CA ASP A 155 7.62 -9.12 29.13
C ASP A 155 8.01 -8.57 27.75
N GLN A 156 7.19 -7.68 27.18
CA GLN A 156 7.44 -7.03 25.91
C GLN A 156 8.29 -5.76 26.06
N LEU A 157 8.22 -5.11 27.22
CA LEU A 157 9.07 -3.95 27.56
C LEU A 157 10.52 -4.33 27.90
N ASP A 158 10.76 -5.60 28.28
CA ASP A 158 12.11 -6.16 28.47
C ASP A 158 12.69 -6.65 27.13
N PHE A 159 12.74 -5.77 26.15
CA PHE A 159 13.23 -6.09 24.81
C PHE A 159 14.75 -5.87 24.68
N PRO A 160 15.46 -6.79 24.01
CA PRO A 160 16.86 -6.56 23.65
C PRO A 160 16.97 -5.53 22.53
N THR A 161 18.02 -4.72 22.58
CA THR A 161 18.34 -3.74 21.53
C THR A 161 19.66 -4.10 20.87
N VAL A 162 19.69 -4.09 19.53
CA VAL A 162 20.86 -4.29 18.70
C VAL A 162 21.09 -3.04 17.86
N PHE A 163 22.32 -2.56 17.79
CA PHE A 163 22.70 -1.34 17.09
C PHE A 163 23.62 -1.66 15.90
N GLY A 164 23.56 -0.87 14.84
CA GLY A 164 24.52 -1.04 13.77
C GLY A 164 24.19 -0.32 12.47
N SER A 165 24.90 -0.74 11.41
CA SER A 165 24.68 -0.30 10.05
C SER A 165 24.49 -1.52 9.13
N ALA A 166 23.25 -1.75 8.71
CA ALA A 166 22.96 -2.79 7.72
C ALA A 166 23.71 -2.56 6.39
N LYS A 167 23.91 -1.29 6.03
CA LYS A 167 24.66 -0.90 4.84
C LYS A 167 26.12 -1.32 4.92
N GLU A 168 26.78 -1.04 6.03
CA GLU A 168 28.17 -1.42 6.27
C GLU A 168 28.32 -2.90 6.63
N GLY A 169 27.23 -3.55 7.07
CA GLY A 169 27.19 -5.00 7.32
C GLY A 169 27.63 -5.42 8.71
N TRP A 170 27.44 -4.57 9.72
CA TRP A 170 27.75 -4.88 11.10
C TRP A 170 26.63 -4.53 12.06
N MET A 171 26.51 -5.32 13.13
CA MET A 171 25.57 -5.13 14.24
C MET A 171 26.24 -5.51 15.57
N SER A 172 25.90 -4.82 16.66
CA SER A 172 26.48 -4.98 17.99
C SER A 172 25.43 -4.68 19.07
N ASP A 173 25.65 -5.14 20.29
CA ASP A 173 24.92 -4.75 21.49
C ASP A 173 25.33 -3.35 22.02
N ASP A 174 26.44 -2.82 21.53
CA ASP A 174 26.99 -1.49 21.88
C ASP A 174 27.32 -0.73 20.58
N TRP A 175 26.58 0.35 20.28
CA TRP A 175 26.77 1.11 19.04
C TRP A 175 28.14 1.79 18.93
N GLN A 176 28.86 1.95 20.05
CA GLN A 176 30.23 2.49 20.07
C GLN A 176 31.31 1.44 19.75
N LYS A 177 30.92 0.17 19.67
CA LYS A 177 31.80 -0.97 19.39
C LYS A 177 31.35 -1.72 18.12
N PRO A 178 31.65 -1.18 16.92
CA PRO A 178 31.31 -1.86 15.68
C PRO A 178 31.98 -3.24 15.60
N THR A 179 31.25 -4.19 15.01
CA THR A 179 31.71 -5.55 14.71
C THR A 179 31.97 -5.70 13.22
N ASP A 180 32.45 -6.87 12.77
CA ASP A 180 32.69 -7.14 11.35
C ASP A 180 31.51 -7.87 10.66
N ASN A 181 30.42 -8.11 11.39
CA ASN A 181 29.29 -8.92 10.89
C ASN A 181 27.96 -8.55 11.55
N ILE A 182 26.87 -9.16 11.08
CA ILE A 182 25.52 -8.91 11.58
C ILE A 182 25.04 -10.02 12.55
N THR A 183 25.88 -10.90 12.99
CA THR A 183 25.47 -12.08 13.79
C THR A 183 24.79 -11.71 15.10
N ALA A 184 25.05 -10.53 15.66
CA ALA A 184 24.35 -10.05 16.87
C ALA A 184 22.82 -10.07 16.72
N VAL A 185 22.27 -9.74 15.54
CA VAL A 185 20.82 -9.82 15.31
C VAL A 185 20.36 -11.28 15.28
N LEU A 186 21.12 -12.17 14.63
CA LEU A 186 20.76 -13.59 14.56
C LEU A 186 20.84 -14.27 15.93
N ASP A 187 21.84 -13.90 16.74
CA ASP A 187 21.99 -14.39 18.10
C ASP A 187 20.85 -13.88 19.00
N ALA A 188 20.51 -12.60 18.92
CA ALA A 188 19.36 -12.03 19.62
C ALA A 188 18.05 -12.76 19.27
N ILE A 189 17.82 -13.13 17.99
CA ILE A 189 16.66 -13.91 17.58
C ILE A 189 16.63 -15.27 18.26
N ILE A 190 17.74 -15.98 18.30
CA ILE A 190 17.80 -17.31 18.92
C ILE A 190 17.56 -17.24 20.43
N ASP A 191 18.13 -16.24 21.09
CA ASP A 191 18.15 -16.13 22.54
C ASP A 191 16.82 -15.57 23.10
N HIS A 192 16.16 -14.64 22.40
CA HIS A 192 15.00 -13.92 22.92
C HIS A 192 13.67 -14.30 22.29
N ILE A 193 13.64 -14.73 21.02
CA ILE A 193 12.38 -15.19 20.43
C ILE A 193 12.11 -16.63 20.86
N PRO A 194 10.92 -16.94 21.41
CA PRO A 194 10.59 -18.29 21.82
C PRO A 194 10.53 -19.24 20.61
N ALA A 195 10.88 -20.51 20.84
CA ALA A 195 10.58 -21.55 19.86
C ALA A 195 9.06 -21.73 19.77
N PRO A 196 8.52 -22.01 18.59
CA PRO A 196 7.10 -22.32 18.44
C PRO A 196 6.69 -23.50 19.31
N GLU A 197 5.51 -23.44 19.88
CA GLU A 197 4.95 -24.54 20.66
C GLU A 197 4.68 -25.74 19.74
N MET A 198 5.25 -26.90 20.11
CA MET A 198 5.08 -28.14 19.37
C MET A 198 3.84 -28.86 19.89
N ILE A 199 2.71 -28.73 19.19
CA ILE A 199 1.45 -29.35 19.56
C ILE A 199 1.31 -30.69 18.84
N GLU A 200 1.23 -31.77 19.60
CA GLU A 200 0.99 -33.12 19.06
C GLU A 200 -0.51 -33.32 18.77
N GLY A 201 -0.81 -34.17 17.77
CA GLY A 201 -2.17 -34.53 17.40
C GLY A 201 -2.40 -34.56 15.90
N ASP A 202 -3.66 -34.53 15.51
CA ASP A 202 -4.04 -34.50 14.10
C ASP A 202 -3.52 -33.23 13.41
N PRO A 203 -2.98 -33.35 12.20
CA PRO A 203 -2.40 -32.20 11.49
C PRO A 203 -3.43 -31.12 11.22
N GLN A 204 -3.01 -29.87 11.46
CA GLN A 204 -3.85 -28.69 11.30
C GLN A 204 -2.99 -27.50 10.87
N MET A 205 -3.39 -26.84 9.78
CA MET A 205 -2.71 -25.65 9.24
C MET A 205 -3.75 -24.62 8.80
N LEU A 206 -3.58 -23.38 9.21
CA LEU A 206 -4.35 -22.24 8.70
C LEU A 206 -3.66 -21.68 7.45
N ILE A 207 -4.41 -21.52 6.36
CA ILE A 207 -3.90 -20.86 5.15
C ILE A 207 -3.90 -19.35 5.42
N THR A 208 -2.72 -18.77 5.50
CA THR A 208 -2.52 -17.34 5.81
C THR A 208 -2.13 -16.50 4.62
N SER A 209 -1.50 -17.12 3.62
CA SER A 209 -1.06 -16.44 2.40
C SER A 209 -1.21 -17.33 1.18
N LEU A 210 -1.23 -16.71 0.01
CA LEU A 210 -1.29 -17.36 -1.28
C LEU A 210 -0.07 -16.97 -2.09
N ASP A 211 0.55 -17.98 -2.71
CA ASP A 211 1.56 -17.80 -3.73
C ASP A 211 1.06 -18.40 -5.05
N TYR A 212 1.66 -18.01 -6.16
CA TYR A 212 1.29 -18.48 -7.48
C TYR A 212 2.49 -18.79 -8.35
N SER A 213 2.47 -19.95 -8.93
CA SER A 213 3.46 -20.35 -9.94
C SER A 213 2.77 -20.69 -11.26
N SER A 214 3.35 -20.25 -12.37
CA SER A 214 2.85 -20.57 -13.71
C SER A 214 2.85 -22.07 -14.03
N TYR A 215 3.61 -22.86 -13.27
CA TYR A 215 3.75 -24.31 -13.49
C TYR A 215 2.80 -25.14 -12.62
N VAL A 216 2.62 -24.76 -11.35
CA VAL A 216 1.86 -25.55 -10.37
C VAL A 216 0.56 -24.87 -9.95
N GLY A 217 0.30 -23.65 -10.42
CA GLY A 217 -0.89 -22.89 -10.08
C GLY A 217 -0.82 -22.26 -8.70
N ARG A 218 -1.94 -22.25 -7.99
CA ARG A 218 -2.08 -21.66 -6.64
C ARG A 218 -1.38 -22.52 -5.60
N ILE A 219 -0.67 -21.86 -4.70
CA ILE A 219 0.09 -22.47 -3.60
C ILE A 219 -0.46 -21.90 -2.30
N ALA A 220 -0.89 -22.77 -1.38
CA ALA A 220 -1.37 -22.38 -0.07
C ALA A 220 -0.18 -22.29 0.90
N VAL A 221 0.03 -21.15 1.52
CA VAL A 221 1.11 -20.92 2.49
C VAL A 221 0.51 -20.70 3.88
N GLY A 222 1.13 -21.30 4.90
CA GLY A 222 0.70 -21.14 6.27
C GLY A 222 1.64 -21.82 7.26
N ARG A 223 1.38 -21.58 8.56
CA ARG A 223 2.07 -22.24 9.65
C ARG A 223 1.31 -23.49 10.08
N VAL A 224 2.02 -24.59 10.26
CA VAL A 224 1.45 -25.81 10.84
C VAL A 224 1.19 -25.55 12.32
N HIS A 225 -0.09 -25.55 12.71
CA HIS A 225 -0.50 -25.28 14.07
C HIS A 225 -0.32 -26.51 14.97
N ARG A 226 -0.74 -27.69 14.49
CA ARG A 226 -0.72 -28.94 15.24
C ARG A 226 -0.30 -30.10 14.33
N GLY A 227 0.34 -31.11 14.91
CA GLY A 227 0.67 -32.36 14.26
C GLY A 227 1.74 -32.26 13.16
N ILE A 228 1.69 -33.18 12.19
CA ILE A 228 2.66 -33.29 11.10
C ILE A 228 1.91 -33.43 9.78
N LEU A 229 2.14 -32.49 8.87
CA LEU A 229 1.71 -32.62 7.47
C LEU A 229 2.71 -33.46 6.70
N LYS A 230 2.23 -34.31 5.79
CA LYS A 230 3.07 -35.19 4.96
C LYS A 230 2.79 -34.97 3.49
N ASP A 231 3.83 -35.15 2.68
CA ASP A 231 3.71 -35.15 1.23
C ASP A 231 2.79 -36.29 0.76
N GLY A 232 1.95 -36.01 -0.25
CA GLY A 232 0.99 -36.99 -0.77
C GLY A 232 -0.20 -37.32 0.16
N MET A 233 -0.33 -36.70 1.32
CA MET A 233 -1.35 -36.99 2.32
C MET A 233 -2.76 -36.57 1.83
N GLU A 234 -3.76 -37.42 2.13
CA GLU A 234 -5.18 -37.01 2.03
C GLU A 234 -5.53 -36.09 3.21
N CYS A 235 -6.20 -35.00 2.91
CA CYS A 235 -6.58 -33.97 3.88
C CYS A 235 -8.01 -33.49 3.65
N ALA A 236 -8.54 -32.81 4.64
CA ALA A 236 -9.81 -32.08 4.56
C ALA A 236 -9.52 -30.58 4.53
N LEU A 237 -10.21 -29.86 3.65
CA LEU A 237 -10.23 -28.41 3.61
C LEU A 237 -11.52 -27.92 4.23
N CYS A 238 -11.44 -27.24 5.38
CA CYS A 238 -12.54 -26.61 6.08
C CYS A 238 -12.70 -25.18 5.58
N LYS A 239 -13.82 -24.86 4.95
CA LYS A 239 -14.09 -23.56 4.32
C LYS A 239 -14.88 -22.60 5.23
N LYS A 240 -14.99 -21.35 4.77
CA LYS A 240 -15.69 -20.25 5.45
C LYS A 240 -17.17 -20.52 5.71
N ASP A 241 -17.84 -21.16 4.81
CA ASP A 241 -19.25 -21.50 4.88
C ASP A 241 -19.55 -22.75 5.76
N GLY A 242 -18.50 -23.30 6.40
CA GLY A 242 -18.59 -24.54 7.19
C GLY A 242 -18.56 -25.81 6.32
N SER A 243 -18.43 -25.68 4.99
CA SER A 243 -18.27 -26.85 4.12
C SER A 243 -16.89 -27.47 4.29
N VAL A 244 -16.84 -28.77 4.16
CA VAL A 244 -15.60 -29.56 4.24
C VAL A 244 -15.43 -30.35 2.96
N SER A 245 -14.30 -30.16 2.27
CA SER A 245 -13.98 -30.87 1.05
C SER A 245 -12.75 -31.76 1.24
N LYS A 246 -12.83 -33.02 0.76
CA LYS A 246 -11.68 -33.91 0.75
C LYS A 246 -10.71 -33.52 -0.35
N GLN A 247 -9.46 -33.38 -0.02
CA GLN A 247 -8.38 -32.93 -0.90
C GLN A 247 -7.16 -33.85 -0.74
N LYS A 248 -6.18 -33.65 -1.60
CA LYS A 248 -4.90 -34.36 -1.50
C LYS A 248 -3.75 -33.38 -1.70
N ILE A 249 -2.80 -33.39 -0.79
CA ILE A 249 -1.54 -32.65 -0.93
C ILE A 249 -0.75 -33.33 -2.07
N LYS A 250 -0.52 -32.63 -3.17
CA LYS A 250 0.29 -33.16 -4.28
C LYS A 250 1.77 -33.02 -4.01
N GLU A 251 2.16 -31.89 -3.41
CA GLU A 251 3.53 -31.59 -3.07
C GLU A 251 3.57 -30.68 -1.83
N LEU A 252 4.44 -31.01 -0.89
CA LEU A 252 4.70 -30.25 0.32
C LEU A 252 6.08 -29.61 0.25
N ARG A 253 6.15 -28.31 0.50
CA ARG A 253 7.39 -27.54 0.47
C ARG A 253 7.62 -26.75 1.75
N THR A 254 8.87 -26.51 2.09
CA THR A 254 9.32 -25.56 3.12
C THR A 254 10.17 -24.46 2.49
N PHE A 255 10.37 -23.36 3.20
CA PHE A 255 11.21 -22.26 2.72
C PHE A 255 12.69 -22.55 3.01
N GLU A 256 13.58 -22.24 2.07
CA GLU A 256 15.03 -22.32 2.17
C GLU A 256 15.63 -21.15 1.38
N GLY A 257 16.25 -20.19 2.06
CA GLY A 257 16.60 -18.92 1.44
C GLY A 257 15.36 -18.18 0.98
N MET A 258 15.39 -17.69 -0.24
CA MET A 258 14.24 -17.10 -0.93
C MET A 258 13.41 -18.11 -1.72
N GLY A 259 13.84 -19.35 -1.78
CA GLY A 259 13.19 -20.41 -2.54
C GLY A 259 12.34 -21.33 -1.67
N GLN A 260 11.71 -22.28 -2.35
CA GLN A 260 10.93 -23.35 -1.73
C GLN A 260 11.59 -24.68 -2.06
N LYS A 261 11.67 -25.56 -1.04
CA LYS A 261 12.25 -26.90 -1.15
C LYS A 261 11.20 -27.95 -0.85
N HIS A 262 11.11 -28.96 -1.70
CA HIS A 262 10.27 -30.13 -1.46
C HIS A 262 10.74 -30.90 -0.23
N VAL A 263 9.80 -31.34 0.60
CA VAL A 263 10.04 -32.07 1.84
C VAL A 263 8.99 -33.15 2.05
N ASP A 264 9.38 -34.27 2.67
CA ASP A 264 8.48 -35.40 2.95
C ASP A 264 7.47 -35.07 4.07
N SER A 265 7.82 -34.19 5.00
CA SER A 265 6.96 -33.80 6.11
C SER A 265 7.33 -32.46 6.70
N VAL A 266 6.34 -31.77 7.29
CA VAL A 266 6.50 -30.54 8.06
C VAL A 266 5.77 -30.69 9.39
N SER A 267 6.45 -30.39 10.49
CA SER A 267 5.90 -30.48 11.85
C SER A 267 5.27 -29.17 12.31
N SER A 268 4.47 -29.27 13.37
CA SER A 268 3.91 -28.13 14.10
C SER A 268 4.97 -27.06 14.35
N GLY A 269 4.60 -25.79 14.19
CA GLY A 269 5.45 -24.63 14.39
C GLY A 269 6.20 -24.14 13.13
N ASP A 270 6.41 -24.97 12.11
CA ASP A 270 7.09 -24.54 10.88
C ASP A 270 6.11 -23.96 9.85
N ILE A 271 6.65 -23.15 8.94
CA ILE A 271 5.92 -22.54 7.83
C ILE A 271 6.12 -23.38 6.58
N CYS A 272 5.03 -23.74 5.93
CA CYS A 272 5.06 -24.55 4.72
C CYS A 272 4.19 -24.02 3.59
N ALA A 273 4.45 -24.55 2.41
CA ALA A 273 3.70 -24.28 1.19
C ALA A 273 3.11 -25.60 0.66
N ILE A 274 1.80 -25.62 0.42
CA ILE A 274 1.06 -26.80 -0.07
C ILE A 274 0.62 -26.56 -1.50
N ILE A 275 0.92 -27.51 -2.37
CA ILE A 275 0.53 -27.53 -3.77
C ILE A 275 -0.51 -28.63 -4.00
N GLY A 276 -1.50 -28.34 -4.85
CA GLY A 276 -2.49 -29.31 -5.32
C GLY A 276 -3.82 -29.29 -4.59
N LEU A 277 -4.06 -28.29 -3.73
CA LEU A 277 -5.38 -28.01 -3.18
C LEU A 277 -6.20 -27.21 -4.21
N ASP A 278 -7.47 -27.51 -4.34
CA ASP A 278 -8.39 -26.84 -5.25
C ASP A 278 -9.42 -26.01 -4.49
N GLY A 279 -9.72 -24.80 -5.01
CA GLY A 279 -10.77 -23.93 -4.51
C GLY A 279 -10.60 -23.48 -3.04
N PHE A 280 -9.37 -23.42 -2.55
CA PHE A 280 -9.08 -22.91 -1.21
C PHE A 280 -8.98 -21.38 -1.20
N GLU A 281 -9.26 -20.82 -0.05
CA GLU A 281 -9.15 -19.38 0.23
C GLU A 281 -8.26 -19.16 1.46
N ILE A 282 -7.77 -17.93 1.61
CA ILE A 282 -7.05 -17.56 2.83
C ILE A 282 -8.04 -17.59 4.01
N GLY A 283 -7.60 -18.14 5.14
CA GLY A 283 -8.43 -18.38 6.32
C GLY A 283 -9.10 -19.74 6.33
N ASP A 284 -8.98 -20.55 5.28
CA ASP A 284 -9.39 -21.94 5.30
C ASP A 284 -8.38 -22.78 6.09
N THR A 285 -8.86 -23.86 6.68
CA THR A 285 -8.02 -24.79 7.48
C THR A 285 -7.81 -26.09 6.74
N VAL A 286 -6.55 -26.49 6.60
CA VAL A 286 -6.16 -27.83 6.16
C VAL A 286 -6.01 -28.73 7.38
N THR A 287 -6.74 -29.87 7.40
CA THR A 287 -6.75 -30.81 8.52
C THR A 287 -6.92 -32.26 8.03
N ILE A 288 -7.12 -33.19 8.96
CA ILE A 288 -7.37 -34.60 8.65
C ILE A 288 -8.82 -34.83 8.19
N THR A 289 -9.04 -35.89 7.39
CA THR A 289 -10.37 -36.22 6.85
C THR A 289 -11.32 -36.81 7.87
N ASP A 290 -10.79 -37.54 8.88
CA ASP A 290 -11.60 -38.33 9.81
C ASP A 290 -12.24 -37.48 10.91
N ASN A 291 -11.60 -36.39 11.32
CA ASN A 291 -12.10 -35.43 12.29
C ASN A 291 -11.73 -34.02 11.88
N PRO A 292 -12.44 -33.42 10.90
CA PRO A 292 -12.11 -32.10 10.39
C PRO A 292 -12.43 -31.03 11.44
N GLU A 293 -11.41 -30.34 11.91
CA GLU A 293 -11.51 -29.26 12.89
C GLU A 293 -10.92 -27.97 12.29
N ALA A 294 -11.75 -26.92 12.17
CA ALA A 294 -11.33 -25.63 11.65
C ALA A 294 -10.66 -24.79 12.74
N LEU A 295 -9.57 -24.12 12.40
CA LEU A 295 -8.95 -23.10 13.25
C LEU A 295 -9.78 -21.81 13.26
N PRO A 296 -9.69 -21.01 14.35
CA PRO A 296 -10.26 -19.67 14.39
C PRO A 296 -9.74 -18.85 13.21
N ARG A 297 -10.64 -18.12 12.58
CA ARG A 297 -10.28 -17.28 11.44
C ARG A 297 -9.62 -16.00 11.91
N ILE A 298 -8.68 -15.53 11.12
CA ILE A 298 -8.11 -14.20 11.29
C ILE A 298 -9.20 -13.20 10.87
N ALA A 299 -9.59 -12.33 11.78
CA ALA A 299 -10.48 -11.23 11.46
C ALA A 299 -9.74 -10.26 10.53
N ILE A 300 -10.30 -10.01 9.35
CA ILE A 300 -9.77 -9.03 8.41
C ILE A 300 -10.73 -7.86 8.41
N ASP A 301 -10.21 -6.65 8.65
CA ASP A 301 -11.03 -5.46 8.58
C ASP A 301 -11.66 -5.31 7.20
N GLU A 302 -12.90 -4.85 7.17
CA GLU A 302 -13.62 -4.63 5.92
C GLU A 302 -13.05 -3.46 5.10
N PRO A 303 -13.25 -3.45 3.78
CA PRO A 303 -12.91 -2.31 2.95
C PRO A 303 -13.60 -1.03 3.45
N THR A 304 -12.89 0.08 3.42
CA THR A 304 -13.41 1.41 3.82
C THR A 304 -13.67 2.32 2.63
N MET A 305 -13.10 2.00 1.47
CA MET A 305 -13.21 2.78 0.24
C MET A 305 -13.69 1.97 -0.94
N SER A 306 -14.32 2.64 -1.89
CA SER A 306 -14.72 2.10 -3.17
C SER A 306 -14.33 3.02 -4.31
N MET A 307 -14.10 2.44 -5.47
CA MET A 307 -13.80 3.17 -6.69
C MET A 307 -14.51 2.49 -7.87
N ARG A 308 -15.07 3.29 -8.76
CA ARG A 308 -15.70 2.77 -9.96
C ARG A 308 -14.67 2.54 -11.05
N PHE A 309 -14.55 1.30 -11.53
CA PHE A 309 -13.74 0.93 -12.68
C PHE A 309 -14.65 0.76 -13.88
N CYS A 310 -14.24 1.28 -15.03
CA CYS A 310 -14.98 1.17 -16.28
C CYS A 310 -14.02 0.84 -17.44
N ILE A 311 -14.54 0.31 -18.52
CA ILE A 311 -13.78 0.26 -19.78
C ILE A 311 -13.43 1.68 -20.21
N ASN A 312 -12.32 1.83 -20.95
CA ASN A 312 -12.00 3.09 -21.59
C ASN A 312 -12.92 3.31 -22.81
N ASP A 313 -13.73 4.36 -22.80
CA ASP A 313 -14.61 4.78 -23.91
C ASP A 313 -14.18 6.14 -24.49
N SER A 314 -12.94 6.57 -24.23
CA SER A 314 -12.39 7.81 -24.76
C SER A 314 -12.17 7.74 -26.28
N PRO A 315 -12.06 8.88 -26.97
CA PRO A 315 -11.66 8.93 -28.39
C PRO A 315 -10.28 8.33 -28.67
N PHE A 316 -9.47 8.06 -27.64
CA PHE A 316 -8.16 7.41 -27.76
C PHE A 316 -8.17 5.93 -27.38
N PHE A 317 -9.34 5.35 -27.18
CA PHE A 317 -9.54 3.93 -26.89
C PHE A 317 -8.73 3.03 -27.84
N GLY A 318 -7.99 2.08 -27.28
CA GLY A 318 -7.24 1.06 -28.01
C GLY A 318 -5.98 1.56 -28.71
N LYS A 319 -5.54 2.80 -28.46
CA LYS A 319 -4.28 3.31 -29.06
C LYS A 319 -3.04 2.79 -28.36
N ASP A 320 -3.09 2.59 -27.05
CA ASP A 320 -1.94 2.25 -26.23
C ASP A 320 -1.99 0.81 -25.68
N GLY A 321 -3.16 0.36 -25.25
CA GLY A 321 -3.32 -0.89 -24.54
C GLY A 321 -3.68 -2.08 -25.41
N LYS A 322 -3.34 -3.27 -24.93
CA LYS A 322 -3.69 -4.56 -25.54
C LYS A 322 -5.02 -5.11 -25.01
N TYR A 323 -5.31 -4.84 -23.74
CA TYR A 323 -6.45 -5.40 -23.02
C TYR A 323 -7.46 -4.30 -22.71
N VAL A 324 -8.43 -4.13 -23.59
CA VAL A 324 -9.34 -2.97 -23.60
C VAL A 324 -10.82 -3.34 -23.39
N THR A 325 -11.17 -4.64 -23.41
CA THR A 325 -12.56 -5.10 -23.32
C THR A 325 -12.99 -5.37 -21.88
N SER A 326 -14.29 -5.30 -21.61
CA SER A 326 -14.89 -5.65 -20.32
C SER A 326 -14.51 -7.06 -19.86
N ARG A 327 -14.41 -8.02 -20.78
CA ARG A 327 -13.98 -9.38 -20.48
C ARG A 327 -12.54 -9.42 -19.95
N HIS A 328 -11.60 -8.73 -20.60
CA HIS A 328 -10.20 -8.70 -20.16
C HIS A 328 -10.06 -8.10 -18.76
N ILE A 329 -10.74 -6.97 -18.51
CA ILE A 329 -10.69 -6.31 -17.19
C ILE A 329 -11.31 -7.21 -16.12
N TRP A 330 -12.45 -7.84 -16.41
CA TRP A 330 -13.11 -8.76 -15.48
C TRP A 330 -12.22 -9.95 -15.13
N GLU A 331 -11.63 -10.62 -16.12
CA GLU A 331 -10.73 -11.76 -15.91
C GLU A 331 -9.49 -11.36 -15.07
N ARG A 332 -9.00 -10.12 -15.25
CA ARG A 332 -7.89 -9.59 -14.43
C ARG A 332 -8.32 -9.32 -12.99
N LEU A 333 -9.49 -8.70 -12.79
CA LEU A 333 -10.04 -8.44 -11.46
C LEU A 333 -10.33 -9.76 -10.71
N GLN A 334 -10.82 -10.80 -11.39
CA GLN A 334 -11.01 -12.10 -10.78
C GLN A 334 -9.68 -12.72 -10.31
N ARG A 335 -8.62 -12.64 -11.12
CA ARG A 335 -7.28 -13.09 -10.72
C ARG A 335 -6.74 -12.33 -9.50
N GLU A 336 -7.12 -11.05 -9.37
CA GLU A 336 -6.74 -10.27 -8.20
C GLU A 336 -7.49 -10.70 -6.94
N LEU A 337 -8.80 -10.94 -7.06
CA LEU A 337 -9.61 -11.46 -5.95
C LEU A 337 -9.11 -12.81 -5.42
N ASP A 338 -8.50 -13.63 -6.31
CA ASP A 338 -7.89 -14.89 -5.90
C ASP A 338 -6.68 -14.70 -4.97
N LYS A 339 -6.01 -13.56 -5.05
CA LYS A 339 -4.77 -13.27 -4.30
C LYS A 339 -4.99 -12.31 -3.12
N ASN A 340 -5.97 -11.42 -3.24
CA ASN A 340 -6.15 -10.30 -2.33
C ASN A 340 -7.54 -10.32 -1.67
N LEU A 341 -7.61 -10.78 -0.43
CA LEU A 341 -8.87 -10.85 0.33
C LEU A 341 -9.38 -9.50 0.83
N ALA A 342 -8.52 -8.49 0.88
CA ALA A 342 -8.92 -7.14 1.27
C ALA A 342 -9.62 -6.39 0.12
N LEU A 343 -9.64 -7.00 -1.07
CA LEU A 343 -10.32 -6.50 -2.25
C LEU A 343 -11.70 -7.16 -2.40
N ARG A 344 -12.70 -6.37 -2.75
CA ARG A 344 -14.03 -6.86 -3.15
C ARG A 344 -14.42 -6.19 -4.46
N VAL A 345 -15.03 -6.94 -5.37
CA VAL A 345 -15.48 -6.42 -6.67
C VAL A 345 -16.92 -6.79 -6.88
N GLU A 346 -17.75 -5.80 -7.18
CA GLU A 346 -19.15 -5.97 -7.50
C GLU A 346 -19.44 -5.47 -8.92
N ARG A 347 -20.23 -6.24 -9.66
CA ARG A 347 -20.74 -5.77 -10.95
C ARG A 347 -21.78 -4.69 -10.74
N THR A 348 -21.76 -3.67 -11.57
CA THR A 348 -22.80 -2.65 -11.60
C THR A 348 -23.94 -3.08 -12.55
N ALA A 349 -25.02 -2.31 -12.62
CA ALA A 349 -26.06 -2.51 -13.63
C ALA A 349 -25.55 -2.32 -15.07
N ASN A 350 -24.43 -1.63 -15.24
CA ASN A 350 -23.71 -1.52 -16.51
C ASN A 350 -22.67 -2.64 -16.59
N GLU A 351 -22.75 -3.49 -17.62
CA GLU A 351 -21.83 -4.61 -17.84
C GLU A 351 -20.36 -4.20 -18.06
N ASP A 352 -20.13 -2.93 -18.41
CA ASP A 352 -18.82 -2.34 -18.68
C ASP A 352 -18.24 -1.59 -17.46
N ALA A 353 -18.83 -1.76 -16.28
CA ALA A 353 -18.41 -1.08 -15.07
C ALA A 353 -18.48 -1.98 -13.82
N TRP A 354 -17.53 -1.78 -12.89
CA TRP A 354 -17.44 -2.51 -11.63
C TRP A 354 -17.18 -1.54 -10.48
N ASN A 355 -17.74 -1.83 -9.32
CA ASN A 355 -17.35 -1.20 -8.08
C ASN A 355 -16.26 -2.05 -7.44
N VAL A 356 -15.09 -1.48 -7.26
CA VAL A 356 -13.93 -2.11 -6.64
C VAL A 356 -13.74 -1.50 -5.27
N PHE A 357 -13.73 -2.35 -4.25
CA PHE A 357 -13.64 -1.95 -2.84
C PHE A 357 -12.27 -2.32 -2.30
N GLY A 358 -11.65 -1.41 -1.56
CA GLY A 358 -10.34 -1.58 -0.95
C GLY A 358 -10.20 -0.83 0.35
N ARG A 359 -9.07 -0.99 1.04
CA ARG A 359 -8.83 -0.34 2.33
C ARG A 359 -8.47 1.14 2.21
N GLY A 360 -7.82 1.53 1.12
CA GLY A 360 -7.37 2.90 0.90
C GLY A 360 -7.09 3.21 -0.55
N VAL A 361 -6.76 4.47 -0.83
CA VAL A 361 -6.43 4.93 -2.19
C VAL A 361 -5.16 4.26 -2.70
N LEU A 362 -4.14 4.08 -1.85
CA LEU A 362 -2.88 3.44 -2.24
C LEU A 362 -3.11 1.98 -2.64
N HIS A 363 -3.93 1.23 -1.90
CA HIS A 363 -4.26 -0.16 -2.23
C HIS A 363 -4.89 -0.27 -3.63
N LEU A 364 -5.87 0.59 -3.94
CA LEU A 364 -6.51 0.60 -5.25
C LEU A 364 -5.60 1.12 -6.36
N SER A 365 -4.73 2.10 -6.08
CA SER A 365 -3.79 2.64 -7.06
C SER A 365 -2.70 1.65 -7.45
N VAL A 366 -2.27 0.80 -6.53
CA VAL A 366 -1.33 -0.30 -6.83
C VAL A 366 -1.95 -1.26 -7.85
N LEU A 367 -3.19 -1.71 -7.62
CA LEU A 367 -3.91 -2.56 -8.58
C LEU A 367 -4.02 -1.91 -9.96
N ILE A 368 -4.38 -0.63 -10.02
CA ILE A 368 -4.51 0.11 -11.27
C ILE A 368 -3.15 0.21 -11.99
N GLU A 369 -2.09 0.49 -11.24
CA GLU A 369 -0.74 0.61 -11.82
C GLU A 369 -0.20 -0.73 -12.34
N GLU A 370 -0.47 -1.84 -11.65
CA GLU A 370 -0.17 -3.18 -12.15
C GLU A 370 -0.91 -3.47 -13.45
N MET A 371 -2.22 -3.21 -13.48
CA MET A 371 -3.02 -3.36 -14.71
C MET A 371 -2.46 -2.50 -15.85
N ARG A 372 -2.08 -1.25 -15.58
CA ARG A 372 -1.47 -0.35 -16.55
C ARG A 372 -0.19 -0.94 -17.16
N ARG A 373 0.70 -1.47 -16.32
CA ARG A 373 1.97 -2.10 -16.74
C ARG A 373 1.76 -3.42 -17.49
N GLU A 374 0.74 -4.16 -17.14
CA GLU A 374 0.34 -5.36 -17.88
C GLU A 374 -0.25 -5.06 -19.28
N GLY A 375 -0.54 -3.79 -19.59
CA GLY A 375 -1.05 -3.34 -20.90
C GLY A 375 -2.57 -3.19 -20.98
N TYR A 376 -3.25 -3.00 -19.84
CA TYR A 376 -4.67 -2.69 -19.80
C TYR A 376 -4.95 -1.21 -20.02
N GLU A 377 -6.07 -0.92 -20.66
CA GLU A 377 -6.70 0.40 -20.66
C GLU A 377 -8.00 0.36 -19.88
N LEU A 378 -8.17 1.31 -18.97
CA LEU A 378 -9.39 1.47 -18.17
C LEU A 378 -9.58 2.93 -17.79
N GLN A 379 -10.74 3.25 -17.30
CA GLN A 379 -11.01 4.52 -16.65
C GLN A 379 -11.58 4.28 -15.26
N VAL A 380 -11.25 5.18 -14.34
CA VAL A 380 -11.65 5.06 -12.94
C VAL A 380 -12.27 6.35 -12.44
N GLY A 381 -13.28 6.21 -11.60
CA GLY A 381 -13.95 7.33 -10.95
C GLY A 381 -13.25 7.77 -9.68
N GLN A 382 -13.76 8.86 -9.10
CA GLN A 382 -13.29 9.38 -7.83
C GLN A 382 -13.39 8.34 -6.70
N PRO A 383 -12.38 8.20 -5.84
CA PRO A 383 -12.46 7.39 -4.63
C PRO A 383 -13.59 7.88 -3.70
N GLN A 384 -14.41 6.95 -3.24
CA GLN A 384 -15.53 7.20 -2.34
C GLN A 384 -15.40 6.35 -1.09
N VAL A 385 -15.73 6.92 0.07
CA VAL A 385 -15.81 6.16 1.32
C VAL A 385 -17.09 5.34 1.37
N ILE A 386 -17.03 4.17 1.97
CA ILE A 386 -18.18 3.30 2.16
C ILE A 386 -18.96 3.82 3.37
N ILE A 387 -20.22 4.17 3.13
CA ILE A 387 -21.13 4.63 4.16
C ILE A 387 -21.96 3.45 4.63
N LYS A 388 -22.08 3.27 5.93
CA LYS A 388 -22.92 2.25 6.58
C LYS A 388 -24.06 2.90 7.34
N GLU A 389 -25.14 2.18 7.47
CA GLU A 389 -26.22 2.55 8.37
C GLU A 389 -26.13 1.68 9.63
N VAL A 390 -25.86 2.32 10.77
CA VAL A 390 -25.75 1.69 12.06
C VAL A 390 -26.85 2.24 12.95
N ASP A 391 -27.75 1.40 13.43
CA ASP A 391 -28.91 1.79 14.24
C ASP A 391 -29.77 2.91 13.64
N GLY A 392 -29.91 2.91 12.30
CA GLY A 392 -30.68 3.92 11.55
C GLY A 392 -29.94 5.26 11.37
N VAL A 393 -28.67 5.35 11.76
CA VAL A 393 -27.83 6.53 11.59
C VAL A 393 -26.82 6.27 10.47
N LYS A 394 -26.72 7.24 9.56
CA LYS A 394 -25.72 7.24 8.50
C LYS A 394 -24.34 7.45 9.10
N CYS A 395 -23.46 6.43 9.02
CA CYS A 395 -22.10 6.44 9.56
C CYS A 395 -21.05 6.38 8.44
N GLU A 396 -19.95 7.08 8.66
CA GLU A 396 -18.79 7.10 7.79
C GLU A 396 -17.54 6.57 8.51
N PRO A 397 -16.56 6.01 7.78
CA PRO A 397 -15.31 5.56 8.38
C PRO A 397 -14.50 6.77 8.86
N VAL A 398 -13.94 6.64 10.06
CA VAL A 398 -13.12 7.64 10.73
C VAL A 398 -11.73 7.05 10.99
N GLU A 399 -10.71 7.88 10.83
CA GLU A 399 -9.32 7.50 10.98
C GLU A 399 -8.61 8.38 12.02
N GLU A 400 -7.64 7.81 12.67
CA GLU A 400 -6.63 8.54 13.42
C GLU A 400 -5.57 9.02 12.43
N LEU A 401 -5.36 10.31 12.39
CA LEU A 401 -4.36 10.98 11.55
C LEU A 401 -3.26 11.52 12.44
N SER A 402 -2.03 11.13 12.16
CA SER A 402 -0.83 11.59 12.84
C SER A 402 0.01 12.43 11.87
N ILE A 403 0.39 13.64 12.29
CA ILE A 403 1.25 14.54 11.51
C ILE A 403 2.42 14.97 12.38
N ASN A 404 3.64 14.73 11.91
CA ASN A 404 4.86 15.23 12.55
C ASN A 404 5.49 16.30 11.65
N VAL A 405 5.64 17.53 12.16
CA VAL A 405 6.00 18.69 11.35
C VAL A 405 6.83 19.69 12.17
N PRO A 406 7.77 20.46 11.56
CA PRO A 406 8.42 21.60 12.23
C PRO A 406 7.39 22.60 12.78
N GLU A 407 7.71 23.21 13.93
CA GLU A 407 6.80 24.10 14.66
C GLU A 407 6.20 25.20 13.79
N GLU A 408 6.98 25.77 12.88
CA GLU A 408 6.56 26.87 11.99
C GLU A 408 5.37 26.53 11.08
N TYR A 409 5.17 25.23 10.75
CA TYR A 409 4.06 24.78 9.88
C TYR A 409 2.85 24.24 10.66
N SER A 410 2.95 24.06 11.97
CA SER A 410 1.93 23.39 12.80
C SER A 410 0.55 24.03 12.70
N SER A 411 0.47 25.34 12.83
CA SER A 411 -0.80 26.10 12.74
C SER A 411 -1.49 25.90 11.39
N LYS A 412 -0.71 25.81 10.30
CA LYS A 412 -1.24 25.59 8.95
C LYS A 412 -1.79 24.17 8.79
N MET A 413 -1.12 23.17 9.42
CA MET A 413 -1.61 21.78 9.44
C MET A 413 -2.93 21.69 10.21
N ILE A 414 -3.02 22.31 11.38
CA ILE A 414 -4.24 22.32 12.20
C ILE A 414 -5.42 22.93 11.41
N ASP A 415 -5.24 24.09 10.78
CA ASP A 415 -6.28 24.74 9.97
C ASP A 415 -6.73 23.83 8.81
N MET A 416 -5.78 23.22 8.10
CA MET A 416 -6.04 22.34 6.96
C MET A 416 -6.84 21.08 7.34
N VAL A 417 -6.52 20.46 8.47
CA VAL A 417 -7.21 19.26 8.96
C VAL A 417 -8.59 19.62 9.53
N THR A 418 -8.70 20.71 10.27
CA THR A 418 -9.97 21.18 10.85
C THR A 418 -10.99 21.52 9.78
N ARG A 419 -10.60 22.17 8.68
CA ARG A 419 -11.48 22.42 7.52
C ARG A 419 -12.03 21.13 6.90
N ARG A 420 -11.33 20.03 7.06
CA ARG A 420 -11.73 18.69 6.60
C ARG A 420 -12.46 17.87 7.67
N LYS A 421 -12.99 18.54 8.71
CA LYS A 421 -13.73 17.95 9.84
C LYS A 421 -12.87 17.05 10.74
N GLY A 422 -11.55 17.27 10.75
CA GLY A 422 -10.66 16.64 11.71
C GLY A 422 -10.73 17.32 13.07
N GLU A 423 -10.76 16.52 14.12
CA GLU A 423 -10.77 16.94 15.53
C GLU A 423 -9.40 16.60 16.13
N MET A 424 -8.70 17.60 16.65
CA MET A 424 -7.40 17.41 17.27
C MET A 424 -7.55 16.65 18.60
N THR A 425 -6.84 15.55 18.75
CA THR A 425 -6.84 14.72 19.96
C THR A 425 -5.59 14.93 20.80
N MET A 426 -4.45 15.16 20.17
CA MET A 426 -3.17 15.37 20.85
C MET A 426 -2.29 16.36 20.11
N MET A 427 -1.52 17.13 20.88
CA MET A 427 -0.44 17.99 20.39
C MET A 427 0.73 17.92 21.36
N GLU A 428 1.87 17.48 20.90
CA GLU A 428 3.08 17.31 21.69
C GLU A 428 4.27 17.90 20.97
N THR A 429 5.11 18.62 21.70
CA THR A 429 6.35 19.18 21.15
C THR A 429 7.50 18.24 21.46
N GLN A 430 8.14 17.75 20.40
CA GLN A 430 9.30 16.87 20.48
C GLN A 430 10.51 17.57 19.82
N ASN A 431 11.39 18.13 20.61
CA ASN A 431 12.53 18.95 20.17
C ASN A 431 12.10 20.17 19.33
N ASP A 432 12.45 20.18 18.04
CA ASP A 432 12.11 21.22 17.05
C ASP A 432 10.87 20.89 16.19
N ARG A 433 10.21 19.77 16.50
CA ARG A 433 9.03 19.30 15.75
C ARG A 433 7.81 19.18 16.67
N ILE A 434 6.64 19.30 16.06
CA ILE A 434 5.37 19.10 16.74
C ILE A 434 4.70 17.85 16.19
N HIS A 435 4.33 16.96 17.08
CA HIS A 435 3.49 15.82 16.82
C HIS A 435 2.03 16.19 17.06
N LEU A 436 1.20 16.01 16.04
CA LEU A 436 -0.22 16.30 16.03
C LEU A 436 -1.01 15.04 15.76
N GLU A 437 -1.99 14.72 16.60
CA GLU A 437 -2.95 13.65 16.33
C GLU A 437 -4.36 14.22 16.16
N PHE A 438 -5.08 13.63 15.21
CA PHE A 438 -6.45 14.03 14.88
C PHE A 438 -7.32 12.81 14.65
N LYS A 439 -8.60 12.97 14.92
CA LYS A 439 -9.66 12.06 14.51
C LYS A 439 -10.40 12.69 13.32
N ILE A 440 -10.29 12.10 12.15
CA ILE A 440 -10.76 12.66 10.89
C ILE A 440 -11.58 11.66 10.06
N PRO A 441 -12.68 12.07 9.39
CA PRO A 441 -13.35 11.21 8.43
C PRO A 441 -12.40 10.78 7.30
N SER A 442 -12.41 9.50 6.90
CA SER A 442 -11.52 8.97 5.83
C SER A 442 -11.61 9.76 4.53
N ARG A 443 -12.79 10.29 4.18
CA ARG A 443 -12.96 11.20 3.02
C ARG A 443 -12.21 12.52 3.17
N GLY A 444 -11.89 12.95 4.39
CA GLY A 444 -11.07 14.15 4.66
C GLY A 444 -9.58 13.94 4.40
N ILE A 445 -9.12 12.68 4.40
CA ILE A 445 -7.72 12.32 4.14
C ILE A 445 -7.41 12.35 2.64
N ILE A 446 -8.40 12.08 1.79
CA ILE A 446 -8.22 12.05 0.33
C ILE A 446 -7.67 13.40 -0.14
N GLY A 447 -6.48 13.40 -0.77
CA GLY A 447 -5.76 14.59 -1.22
C GLY A 447 -5.16 15.47 -0.09
N LEU A 448 -5.21 15.02 1.17
CA LEU A 448 -4.61 15.76 2.28
C LEU A 448 -3.08 15.64 2.26
N ARG A 449 -2.54 14.47 1.95
CA ARG A 449 -1.09 14.21 1.96
C ARG A 449 -0.33 15.17 1.05
N THR A 450 -0.76 15.33 -0.19
CA THR A 450 -0.14 16.24 -1.16
C THR A 450 -0.18 17.69 -0.67
N ASN A 451 -1.31 18.10 -0.07
CA ASN A 451 -1.46 19.44 0.49
C ASN A 451 -0.55 19.68 1.71
N VAL A 452 -0.45 18.70 2.60
CA VAL A 452 0.42 18.73 3.79
C VAL A 452 1.89 18.83 3.37
N LEU A 453 2.35 17.97 2.45
CA LEU A 453 3.72 18.02 1.93
C LEU A 453 4.04 19.35 1.25
N THR A 454 3.16 19.85 0.39
CA THR A 454 3.35 21.14 -0.27
C THR A 454 3.39 22.30 0.74
N ALA A 455 2.55 22.24 1.76
CA ALA A 455 2.43 23.29 2.77
C ALA A 455 3.60 23.34 3.75
N SER A 456 4.30 22.20 3.93
CA SER A 456 5.47 22.04 4.80
C SER A 456 6.79 21.98 4.03
N ALA A 457 6.82 22.35 2.76
CA ALA A 457 7.99 22.23 1.88
C ALA A 457 8.59 20.79 1.82
N GLY A 458 7.75 19.76 2.03
CA GLY A 458 8.15 18.36 2.03
C GLY A 458 8.59 17.82 3.40
N GLU A 459 8.62 18.64 4.45
CA GLU A 459 9.16 18.25 5.75
C GLU A 459 8.16 17.53 6.67
N ALA A 460 6.85 17.58 6.37
CA ALA A 460 5.86 16.89 7.17
C ALA A 460 5.86 15.39 6.92
N ILE A 461 5.73 14.64 7.99
CA ILE A 461 5.50 13.20 7.97
C ILE A 461 4.06 12.96 8.38
N MET A 462 3.30 12.24 7.54
CA MET A 462 1.89 12.00 7.76
C MET A 462 1.61 10.50 7.70
N ALA A 463 0.87 10.01 8.69
CA ALA A 463 0.33 8.65 8.72
C ALA A 463 -1.12 8.67 9.20
N HIS A 464 -1.87 7.64 8.83
CA HIS A 464 -3.26 7.50 9.24
C HIS A 464 -3.61 6.01 9.41
N ARG A 465 -4.61 5.73 10.25
CA ARG A 465 -5.14 4.37 10.44
C ARG A 465 -6.65 4.42 10.68
N PHE A 466 -7.34 3.40 10.23
CA PHE A 466 -8.77 3.23 10.50
C PHE A 466 -9.01 3.05 12.01
N LEU A 467 -10.03 3.74 12.55
CA LEU A 467 -10.49 3.58 13.92
C LEU A 467 -11.82 2.84 13.97
N ASP A 468 -12.88 3.48 13.50
CA ASP A 468 -14.25 2.96 13.60
C ASP A 468 -15.17 3.72 12.62
N TYR A 469 -16.45 3.37 12.62
CA TYR A 469 -17.52 4.08 11.94
C TYR A 469 -18.22 5.04 12.90
N GLU A 470 -18.34 6.33 12.49
CA GLU A 470 -19.01 7.37 13.26
C GLU A 470 -20.10 8.07 12.46
N PRO A 471 -21.06 8.75 13.12
CA PRO A 471 -22.07 9.51 12.44
C PRO A 471 -21.47 10.51 11.44
N TRP A 472 -22.14 10.67 10.31
CA TRP A 472 -21.73 11.56 9.23
C TRP A 472 -21.50 13.01 9.72
N LYS A 473 -20.28 13.55 9.53
CA LYS A 473 -19.85 14.86 10.01
C LYS A 473 -20.18 16.05 9.07
N GLY A 474 -21.08 15.85 8.10
CA GLY A 474 -21.48 16.89 7.14
C GLY A 474 -20.55 16.99 5.93
N GLU A 475 -20.80 17.91 5.01
CA GLU A 475 -20.04 18.06 3.77
C GLU A 475 -18.61 18.55 4.01
N ILE A 476 -17.67 18.04 3.20
CA ILE A 476 -16.28 18.49 3.14
C ILE A 476 -16.02 19.04 1.74
N SER A 477 -15.63 20.32 1.65
CA SER A 477 -15.16 20.90 0.40
C SER A 477 -13.77 20.37 0.06
N ARG A 478 -13.64 19.69 -1.06
CA ARG A 478 -12.35 19.15 -1.55
C ARG A 478 -11.68 20.16 -2.48
N ARG A 479 -12.13 20.23 -3.72
CA ARG A 479 -11.62 21.11 -4.77
C ARG A 479 -12.68 22.15 -5.12
N THR A 480 -12.38 23.42 -4.91
CA THR A 480 -13.26 24.54 -5.24
C THR A 480 -13.09 24.98 -6.70
N ASN A 481 -11.88 24.90 -7.25
CA ASN A 481 -11.55 25.35 -8.59
C ASN A 481 -12.19 24.47 -9.67
N GLY A 482 -12.66 25.10 -10.74
CA GLY A 482 -13.17 24.44 -11.94
C GLY A 482 -12.08 23.79 -12.77
N SER A 483 -12.49 23.10 -13.83
CA SER A 483 -11.61 22.48 -14.81
C SER A 483 -11.49 23.31 -16.08
N LEU A 484 -10.29 23.36 -16.68
CA LEU A 484 -10.13 23.75 -18.07
C LEU A 484 -10.38 22.51 -18.93
N VAL A 485 -11.43 22.54 -19.77
CA VAL A 485 -11.88 21.39 -20.55
C VAL A 485 -11.63 21.66 -22.04
N ALA A 486 -11.02 20.71 -22.74
CA ALA A 486 -10.79 20.83 -24.17
C ALA A 486 -12.12 20.83 -24.94
N MET A 487 -12.29 21.78 -25.86
CA MET A 487 -13.49 21.94 -26.70
C MET A 487 -13.56 20.86 -27.78
N GLU A 488 -12.46 20.56 -28.41
CA GLU A 488 -12.35 19.67 -29.57
C GLU A 488 -11.05 18.85 -29.53
N GLY A 489 -10.96 17.81 -30.35
CA GLY A 489 -9.76 17.00 -30.51
C GLY A 489 -8.74 17.66 -31.43
N GLY A 490 -7.47 17.41 -31.15
CA GLY A 490 -6.34 17.87 -31.96
C GLY A 490 -5.06 18.00 -31.15
N THR A 491 -4.03 18.51 -31.75
CA THR A 491 -2.72 18.72 -31.11
C THR A 491 -2.69 20.08 -30.40
N ALA A 492 -2.29 20.13 -29.17
CA ALA A 492 -2.20 21.37 -28.37
C ALA A 492 -1.05 22.27 -28.88
N PHE A 493 -1.35 23.53 -29.18
CA PHE A 493 -0.35 24.49 -29.67
C PHE A 493 0.17 25.38 -28.53
N ALA A 494 1.49 25.58 -28.51
CA ALA A 494 2.17 26.49 -27.59
C ALA A 494 1.52 27.89 -27.53
N TYR A 495 1.12 28.42 -28.69
CA TYR A 495 0.44 29.72 -28.82
C TYR A 495 -0.92 29.74 -28.08
N ALA A 496 -1.70 28.66 -28.16
CA ALA A 496 -2.99 28.61 -27.49
C ALA A 496 -2.80 28.53 -25.97
N ILE A 497 -1.86 27.69 -25.49
CA ILE A 497 -1.52 27.57 -24.07
C ILE A 497 -1.05 28.93 -23.52
N ASP A 498 -0.14 29.63 -24.19
CA ASP A 498 0.36 30.95 -23.78
C ASP A 498 -0.77 31.98 -23.60
N LYS A 499 -1.74 32.00 -24.52
CA LYS A 499 -2.89 32.93 -24.44
C LYS A 499 -3.92 32.56 -23.38
N LEU A 500 -3.90 31.34 -22.91
CA LEU A 500 -4.90 30.83 -21.95
C LEU A 500 -4.32 30.61 -20.55
N GLN A 501 -3.00 30.72 -20.36
CA GLN A 501 -2.35 30.46 -19.07
C GLN A 501 -2.79 31.42 -17.95
N ASP A 502 -3.30 32.61 -18.27
CA ASP A 502 -3.91 33.53 -17.30
C ASP A 502 -5.25 32.98 -16.74
N ARG A 503 -5.87 32.02 -17.41
CA ARG A 503 -7.12 31.39 -17.00
C ARG A 503 -6.94 30.26 -16.01
N GLY A 504 -5.71 29.69 -15.91
CA GLY A 504 -5.43 28.60 -15.02
C GLY A 504 -4.09 27.91 -15.28
N ARG A 505 -3.88 26.81 -14.61
CA ARG A 505 -2.68 25.98 -14.76
C ARG A 505 -2.97 24.79 -15.65
N PHE A 506 -2.09 24.52 -16.62
CA PHE A 506 -2.25 23.42 -17.55
C PHE A 506 -1.65 22.10 -17.02
N PHE A 507 -2.16 20.98 -17.51
CA PHE A 507 -1.72 19.61 -17.25
C PHE A 507 -1.13 18.94 -18.48
N ILE A 508 -1.15 19.62 -19.63
CA ILE A 508 -0.69 19.12 -20.94
C ILE A 508 0.51 19.89 -21.42
N PHE A 509 1.36 19.21 -22.18
CA PHE A 509 2.49 19.84 -22.85
C PHE A 509 2.08 20.38 -24.24
N PRO A 510 2.82 21.38 -24.78
CA PRO A 510 2.71 21.72 -26.20
C PRO A 510 3.02 20.51 -27.08
N GLN A 511 2.29 20.36 -28.18
CA GLN A 511 2.34 19.24 -29.13
C GLN A 511 1.76 17.92 -28.63
N GLU A 512 1.14 17.91 -27.48
CA GLU A 512 0.38 16.76 -26.98
C GLU A 512 -1.01 16.70 -27.65
N ASP A 513 -1.45 15.50 -28.02
CA ASP A 513 -2.77 15.27 -28.57
C ASP A 513 -3.83 15.25 -27.46
N VAL A 514 -4.93 15.95 -27.67
CA VAL A 514 -6.08 16.06 -26.78
C VAL A 514 -7.37 15.73 -27.50
N TYR A 515 -8.42 15.46 -26.74
CA TYR A 515 -9.77 15.22 -27.28
C TYR A 515 -10.81 16.10 -26.56
N GLY A 516 -11.96 16.31 -27.19
CA GLY A 516 -13.05 17.07 -26.60
C GLY A 516 -13.56 16.42 -25.30
N GLY A 517 -13.71 17.24 -24.24
CA GLY A 517 -14.09 16.75 -22.91
C GLY A 517 -12.92 16.30 -22.03
N GLN A 518 -11.67 16.28 -22.54
CA GLN A 518 -10.48 16.06 -21.72
C GLN A 518 -10.25 17.26 -20.79
N VAL A 519 -9.91 17.00 -19.52
CA VAL A 519 -9.49 18.03 -18.57
C VAL A 519 -8.02 18.32 -18.78
N VAL A 520 -7.73 19.50 -19.31
CA VAL A 520 -6.38 19.91 -19.73
C VAL A 520 -5.74 20.91 -18.78
N GLY A 521 -6.46 21.30 -17.71
CA GLY A 521 -5.92 22.21 -16.71
C GLY A 521 -6.92 22.51 -15.59
N GLU A 522 -6.46 23.25 -14.57
CA GLU A 522 -7.25 23.79 -13.49
C GLU A 522 -7.62 25.25 -13.79
N HIS A 523 -8.90 25.58 -13.67
CA HIS A 523 -9.37 26.95 -13.81
C HIS A 523 -9.15 27.76 -12.53
N THR A 524 -8.88 29.05 -12.64
CA THR A 524 -8.74 29.95 -11.47
C THR A 524 -10.05 30.25 -10.76
N LYS A 525 -11.20 29.95 -11.38
CA LYS A 525 -12.56 30.13 -10.84
C LYS A 525 -13.21 28.79 -10.55
N GLU A 526 -14.30 28.80 -9.79
CA GLU A 526 -15.05 27.60 -9.37
C GLU A 526 -15.73 26.86 -10.54
N LYS A 527 -16.20 27.60 -11.56
CA LYS A 527 -16.88 27.03 -12.74
C LYS A 527 -15.89 26.48 -13.76
N ASP A 528 -16.25 25.39 -14.41
CA ASP A 528 -15.48 24.85 -15.53
C ASP A 528 -15.45 25.82 -16.73
N LEU A 529 -14.35 25.82 -17.45
CA LEU A 529 -14.16 26.62 -18.65
C LEU A 529 -13.77 25.74 -19.82
N VAL A 530 -14.60 25.75 -20.87
CA VAL A 530 -14.27 25.06 -22.13
C VAL A 530 -13.35 25.94 -22.97
N ILE A 531 -12.21 25.39 -23.39
CA ILE A 531 -11.15 26.11 -24.10
C ILE A 531 -10.71 25.38 -25.36
N ASN A 532 -10.26 26.15 -26.35
CA ASN A 532 -9.73 25.61 -27.59
C ASN A 532 -8.20 25.63 -27.59
N VAL A 533 -7.57 24.50 -27.23
CA VAL A 533 -6.11 24.32 -27.21
C VAL A 533 -5.49 23.91 -28.55
N PRO A 534 -6.19 23.22 -29.50
CA PRO A 534 -5.73 22.98 -30.84
C PRO A 534 -5.66 24.22 -31.75
N LYS A 535 -6.04 25.38 -31.24
CA LYS A 535 -6.05 26.60 -32.06
C LYS A 535 -4.64 27.09 -32.46
N SER A 536 -4.32 26.97 -33.72
CA SER A 536 -3.05 27.49 -34.30
C SER A 536 -3.08 29.00 -34.49
N LYS A 537 -1.89 29.63 -34.51
CA LYS A 537 -1.74 31.04 -34.89
C LYS A 537 -2.11 31.19 -36.38
N LYS A 538 -3.11 32.04 -36.69
CA LYS A 538 -3.38 32.37 -38.10
C LYS A 538 -2.17 33.05 -38.71
N LEU A 539 -1.64 32.52 -39.83
CA LEU A 539 -0.60 33.14 -40.58
C LEU A 539 -1.16 34.43 -41.22
N THR A 540 -0.71 35.59 -40.80
CA THR A 540 -0.98 36.84 -41.43
C THR A 540 0.20 37.20 -42.35
N ASN A 541 -0.08 37.68 -43.58
CA ASN A 541 0.92 38.00 -44.61
C ASN A 541 1.80 39.21 -44.25
N MET A 542 1.63 39.86 -43.12
CA MET A 542 2.49 40.93 -42.61
C MET A 542 3.28 40.45 -41.40
N ARG A 543 4.48 39.94 -41.62
CA ARG A 543 5.51 39.80 -40.59
C ARG A 543 6.33 41.07 -40.55
N ALA A 544 6.23 41.89 -39.50
CA ALA A 544 7.29 42.78 -39.09
C ALA A 544 8.48 41.89 -38.69
N SER A 545 9.57 41.94 -39.48
CA SER A 545 10.81 41.23 -39.19
C SER A 545 11.39 41.76 -37.87
N GLY A 546 11.23 41.06 -36.79
CA GLY A 546 11.90 41.38 -35.52
C GLY A 546 11.18 41.10 -34.22
N ALA A 547 9.92 40.68 -34.21
CA ALA A 547 9.19 40.42 -32.97
C ALA A 547 8.53 39.02 -32.97
N ASP A 548 9.32 37.97 -33.02
CA ASP A 548 8.88 36.70 -32.43
C ASP A 548 9.11 36.82 -30.93
N ASP A 549 8.07 37.31 -30.21
CA ASP A 549 8.01 37.21 -28.75
C ASP A 549 8.21 35.73 -28.41
N LYS A 550 9.28 35.44 -27.69
CA LYS A 550 9.53 34.09 -27.16
C LYS A 550 8.34 33.71 -26.28
N VAL A 551 7.56 32.75 -26.74
CA VAL A 551 6.43 32.20 -25.98
C VAL A 551 6.97 31.68 -24.66
N LYS A 552 6.57 32.29 -23.53
CA LYS A 552 6.91 31.84 -22.18
C LYS A 552 5.74 31.04 -21.64
N ILE A 553 5.87 29.72 -21.67
CA ILE A 553 4.87 28.82 -21.11
C ILE A 553 5.31 28.40 -19.70
N VAL A 554 4.42 28.50 -18.75
CA VAL A 554 4.60 27.92 -17.41
C VAL A 554 4.59 26.39 -17.55
N PRO A 555 5.56 25.66 -16.96
CA PRO A 555 5.55 24.21 -17.00
C PRO A 555 4.22 23.63 -16.53
N PRO A 556 3.66 22.63 -17.20
CA PRO A 556 2.42 22.00 -16.78
C PRO A 556 2.61 21.22 -15.49
N ILE A 557 1.52 21.04 -14.74
CA ILE A 557 1.49 20.13 -13.60
C ILE A 557 1.37 18.71 -14.16
N VAL A 558 2.30 17.84 -13.79
CA VAL A 558 2.26 16.41 -14.12
C VAL A 558 1.82 15.66 -12.87
N PHE A 559 0.69 14.98 -12.95
CA PHE A 559 0.16 14.18 -11.85
C PHE A 559 0.67 12.75 -11.92
N SER A 560 1.05 12.21 -10.78
CA SER A 560 1.10 10.76 -10.56
C SER A 560 -0.32 10.17 -10.61
N LEU A 561 -0.43 8.84 -10.65
CA LEU A 561 -1.74 8.19 -10.64
C LEU A 561 -2.53 8.54 -9.38
N GLU A 562 -1.89 8.48 -8.21
CA GLU A 562 -2.50 8.80 -6.92
C GLU A 562 -3.00 10.25 -6.89
N GLU A 563 -2.16 11.18 -7.28
CA GLU A 563 -2.52 12.60 -7.33
C GLU A 563 -3.69 12.85 -8.29
N ALA A 564 -3.74 12.18 -9.44
CA ALA A 564 -4.85 12.30 -10.37
C ALA A 564 -6.16 11.76 -9.78
N LEU A 565 -6.11 10.60 -9.11
CA LEU A 565 -7.28 9.99 -8.43
C LEU A 565 -7.82 10.87 -7.29
N GLU A 566 -6.93 11.51 -6.55
CA GLU A 566 -7.30 12.42 -5.46
C GLU A 566 -7.83 13.76 -5.97
N TYR A 567 -7.37 14.21 -7.14
CA TYR A 567 -7.67 15.50 -7.74
C TYR A 567 -9.04 15.56 -8.42
N ILE A 568 -9.48 14.49 -9.11
CA ILE A 568 -10.70 14.49 -9.91
C ILE A 568 -11.96 14.77 -9.09
N LYS A 569 -12.95 15.38 -9.74
CA LYS A 569 -14.30 15.60 -9.21
C LYS A 569 -15.22 14.39 -9.48
N ALA A 570 -16.39 14.39 -8.87
CA ALA A 570 -17.39 13.32 -9.04
C ALA A 570 -17.92 13.18 -10.49
N ASP A 571 -17.81 14.24 -11.31
CA ASP A 571 -18.17 14.28 -12.73
C ASP A 571 -16.98 14.02 -13.67
N GLU A 572 -15.86 13.56 -13.12
CA GLU A 572 -14.61 13.31 -13.85
C GLU A 572 -14.15 11.86 -13.69
N TYR A 573 -13.46 11.35 -14.70
CA TYR A 573 -12.73 10.08 -14.68
C TYR A 573 -11.24 10.31 -14.92
N VAL A 574 -10.41 9.42 -14.39
CA VAL A 574 -9.02 9.26 -14.81
C VAL A 574 -9.00 8.15 -15.87
N GLU A 575 -8.59 8.48 -17.08
CA GLU A 575 -8.27 7.55 -18.15
C GLU A 575 -6.84 7.06 -17.96
N ILE A 576 -6.67 5.75 -17.90
CA ILE A 576 -5.40 5.09 -17.62
C ILE A 576 -5.07 4.17 -18.79
N THR A 577 -3.93 4.44 -19.42
CA THR A 577 -3.36 3.62 -20.49
C THR A 577 -1.92 3.28 -20.14
N PRO A 578 -1.28 2.31 -20.80
CA PRO A 578 0.14 1.99 -20.58
C PRO A 578 1.07 3.20 -20.61
N ASN A 579 0.78 4.16 -21.50
CA ASN A 579 1.66 5.30 -21.76
C ASN A 579 1.19 6.62 -21.11
N HIS A 580 -0.11 6.77 -20.80
CA HIS A 580 -0.69 8.04 -20.39
C HIS A 580 -1.67 7.91 -19.22
N ILE A 581 -1.69 8.94 -18.39
CA ILE A 581 -2.71 9.17 -17.37
C ILE A 581 -3.36 10.51 -17.74
N ARG A 582 -4.66 10.49 -18.08
CA ARG A 582 -5.42 11.68 -18.49
C ARG A 582 -6.67 11.81 -17.64
N MET A 583 -7.04 13.04 -17.34
CA MET A 583 -8.31 13.33 -16.69
C MET A 583 -9.33 13.76 -17.73
N ARG A 584 -10.59 13.37 -17.56
CA ARG A 584 -11.65 13.71 -18.50
C ARG A 584 -13.00 13.89 -17.79
N LYS A 585 -13.93 14.59 -18.43
CA LYS A 585 -15.32 14.60 -17.99
C LYS A 585 -15.98 13.26 -18.29
N ILE A 586 -16.90 12.81 -17.42
CA ILE A 586 -17.69 11.58 -17.65
C ILE A 586 -18.49 11.74 -18.95
N VAL A 587 -19.19 12.87 -19.09
CA VAL A 587 -19.90 13.22 -20.30
C VAL A 587 -19.00 14.14 -21.15
N LEU A 588 -18.54 13.66 -22.30
CA LEU A 588 -17.59 14.39 -23.13
C LEU A 588 -18.22 15.58 -23.85
N ASP A 589 -19.50 15.44 -24.29
CA ASP A 589 -20.22 16.48 -25.02
C ASP A 589 -20.61 17.66 -24.10
N GLU A 590 -20.24 18.86 -24.48
CA GLU A 590 -20.52 20.10 -23.69
C GLU A 590 -22.01 20.38 -23.59
N LEU A 591 -22.77 20.19 -24.69
CA LEU A 591 -24.20 20.51 -24.72
C LEU A 591 -24.98 19.52 -23.82
N GLU A 592 -24.54 18.27 -23.81
CA GLU A 592 -25.13 17.25 -22.95
C GLU A 592 -24.83 17.54 -21.47
N ARG A 593 -23.59 17.94 -21.13
CA ARG A 593 -23.26 18.38 -19.75
C ARG A 593 -24.16 19.53 -19.30
N LYS A 594 -24.35 20.55 -20.14
CA LYS A 594 -25.24 21.68 -19.83
C LYS A 594 -26.70 21.25 -19.65
N ARG A 595 -27.20 20.29 -20.45
CA ARG A 595 -28.56 19.75 -20.30
C ARG A 595 -28.72 19.01 -18.96
N ILE A 596 -27.75 18.19 -18.59
CA ILE A 596 -27.75 17.46 -17.31
C ILE A 596 -27.69 18.43 -16.13
N ALA A 597 -26.81 19.43 -16.17
CA ALA A 597 -26.70 20.44 -15.13
C ALA A 597 -28.04 21.19 -14.92
N LYS A 598 -28.69 21.58 -16.01
CA LYS A 598 -30.01 22.23 -15.96
C LYS A 598 -31.10 21.31 -15.41
N ALA A 599 -31.08 20.03 -15.76
CA ALA A 599 -32.04 19.05 -15.24
C ALA A 599 -31.87 18.81 -13.74
N ASN A 600 -30.64 18.93 -13.21
CA ASN A 600 -30.32 18.77 -11.78
C ASN A 600 -30.51 20.04 -10.95
N GLY A 601 -31.06 21.12 -11.52
CA GLY A 601 -31.34 22.39 -10.81
C GLY A 601 -30.09 23.23 -10.49
N GLN A 602 -28.96 22.90 -11.12
CA GLN A 602 -27.75 23.72 -11.10
C GLN A 602 -27.87 24.75 -12.24
N ASP A 603 -28.64 25.82 -12.00
CA ASP A 603 -28.72 26.94 -12.97
C ASP A 603 -27.35 27.62 -13.06
N ASP A 604 -26.86 27.76 -14.29
CA ASP A 604 -25.76 28.62 -14.67
C ASP A 604 -26.24 30.08 -14.61
N ASP A 605 -26.13 30.75 -13.45
CA ASP A 605 -26.12 32.22 -13.37
C ASP A 605 -24.69 32.75 -13.47
#